data_48b19069ddd4d948ea41caef3cec1328
#
_entry.id   48b19069ddd4d948ea41caef3cec1328
#
_cell.length_a   1.000
_cell.length_b   1.000
_cell.length_c   1.000
_cell.angle_alpha   90.00
_cell.angle_beta   90.00
_cell.angle_gamma   90.00
#
_symmetry.space_group_name_H-M   'P 1'
#
loop_
_entity.id
_entity.type
_entity.pdbx_description
1 polymer ?
#
loop_
_entity_poly.entity_id
_entity_poly.type
_entity_poly.pdbx_seq_one_letter_code
_entity_poly.pdbx_strand_id
1 'polypeptide(L)'
;MTKIYVSHPFGGLAKNKKNADSVLKWLQDDMGVFPIKEPFGSDTHNIFLSPIHMFGHLYNKVDYDTGINWCVDLLSGCDAIVMCNGWENSIGCNLELAYAKDHNIKVIHINELKAAKSIRLAVDAGMDKAIAALAGFAMLQALNKKAKEDLQRERAKSVN
;
A
#
# COMPACT_ATOMS: atom_id res chain seq x y z
N MET A 1 15.19 11.97 1.04
CA MET A 1 14.54 11.09 0.02
C MET A 1 14.06 9.86 0.74
N THR A 2 12.75 9.62 0.73
CA THR A 2 12.12 8.52 1.48
C THR A 2 11.80 7.37 0.52
N LYS A 3 12.26 6.17 0.83
CA LYS A 3 12.00 4.95 0.06
C LYS A 3 10.79 4.24 0.66
N ILE A 4 9.79 4.00 -0.14
CA ILE A 4 8.51 3.44 0.30
C ILE A 4 8.25 2.15 -0.48
N TYR A 5 8.21 1.04 0.22
CA TYR A 5 7.86 -0.25 -0.34
C TYR A 5 6.36 -0.36 -0.53
N VAL A 6 5.91 -0.84 -1.69
CA VAL A 6 4.47 -1.02 -1.99
C VAL A 6 4.14 -2.51 -2.02
N SER A 7 3.62 -3.01 -0.92
CA SER A 7 3.18 -4.40 -0.76
C SER A 7 1.77 -4.58 -1.34
N HIS A 8 1.66 -5.41 -2.37
CA HIS A 8 0.39 -5.71 -3.05
C HIS A 8 0.28 -7.21 -3.35
N PRO A 9 -0.88 -7.85 -3.10
CA PRO A 9 -1.09 -9.25 -3.51
C PRO A 9 -0.80 -9.45 -5.00
N PHE A 10 -0.01 -10.46 -5.35
CA PHE A 10 0.32 -10.76 -6.75
C PHE A 10 -0.22 -12.13 -7.19
N GLY A 11 0.34 -13.22 -6.67
CA GLY A 11 -0.04 -14.59 -7.04
C GLY A 11 0.10 -14.90 -8.53
N GLY A 12 0.93 -14.16 -9.27
CA GLY A 12 1.10 -14.32 -10.72
C GLY A 12 -0.10 -13.90 -11.57
N LEU A 13 -1.13 -13.28 -10.98
CA LEU A 13 -2.38 -12.96 -11.67
C LEU A 13 -2.32 -11.60 -12.37
N ALA A 14 -2.68 -11.56 -13.66
CA ALA A 14 -2.72 -10.33 -14.46
C ALA A 14 -3.64 -9.25 -13.86
N LYS A 15 -4.76 -9.65 -13.22
CA LYS A 15 -5.66 -8.74 -12.50
C LYS A 15 -4.93 -8.03 -11.35
N ASN A 16 -4.14 -8.77 -10.57
CA ASN A 16 -3.40 -8.23 -9.44
C ASN A 16 -2.28 -7.29 -9.90
N LYS A 17 -1.64 -7.59 -11.04
CA LYS A 17 -0.70 -6.68 -11.66
C LYS A 17 -1.36 -5.36 -12.04
N LYS A 18 -2.52 -5.37 -12.73
CA LYS A 18 -3.26 -4.15 -13.07
C LYS A 18 -3.67 -3.34 -11.84
N ASN A 19 -4.05 -4.00 -10.75
CA ASN A 19 -4.36 -3.32 -9.50
C ASN A 19 -3.10 -2.65 -8.91
N ALA A 20 -1.96 -3.35 -8.93
CA ALA A 20 -0.69 -2.79 -8.49
C ALA A 20 -0.26 -1.60 -9.36
N ASP A 21 -0.41 -1.68 -10.70
CA ASP A 21 -0.16 -0.58 -11.64
C ASP A 21 -1.00 0.66 -11.25
N SER A 22 -2.30 0.47 -10.97
CA SER A 22 -3.21 1.56 -10.60
C SER A 22 -2.86 2.20 -9.25
N VAL A 23 -2.48 1.37 -8.26
CA VAL A 23 -2.03 1.86 -6.95
C VAL A 23 -0.73 2.64 -7.08
N LEU A 24 0.24 2.10 -7.80
CA LEU A 24 1.54 2.76 -7.97
C LEU A 24 1.40 4.10 -8.70
N LYS A 25 0.59 4.12 -9.78
CA LYS A 25 0.26 5.36 -10.48
C LYS A 25 -0.38 6.38 -9.54
N TRP A 26 -1.36 5.98 -8.74
CA TRP A 26 -2.01 6.88 -7.78
C TRP A 26 -1.01 7.40 -6.73
N LEU A 27 -0.11 6.55 -6.21
CA LEU A 27 0.91 6.96 -5.26
C LEU A 27 1.89 7.96 -5.89
N GLN A 28 2.31 7.76 -7.13
CA GLN A 28 3.23 8.64 -7.84
C GLN A 28 2.58 9.99 -8.20
N ASP A 29 1.38 9.95 -8.79
CA ASP A 29 0.71 11.15 -9.28
C ASP A 29 0.15 12.00 -8.13
N ASP A 30 -0.43 11.35 -7.13
CA ASP A 30 -1.19 12.02 -6.07
C ASP A 30 -0.39 12.24 -4.78
N MET A 31 0.56 11.36 -4.48
CA MET A 31 1.31 11.39 -3.22
C MET A 31 2.78 11.77 -3.42
N GLY A 32 3.33 11.59 -4.62
CA GLY A 32 4.71 11.99 -4.95
C GLY A 32 4.88 13.49 -5.09
N VAL A 33 3.84 14.20 -5.52
CA VAL A 33 3.83 15.67 -5.72
C VAL A 33 3.43 16.42 -4.45
N PHE A 34 2.70 15.78 -3.54
CA PHE A 34 2.35 16.39 -2.26
C PHE A 34 3.48 16.12 -1.25
N PRO A 35 4.14 17.16 -0.73
CA PRO A 35 5.00 17.01 0.43
C PRO A 35 4.12 16.63 1.63
N ILE A 36 3.82 15.35 1.76
CA ILE A 36 3.17 14.84 2.96
C ILE A 36 4.29 14.83 4.00
N LYS A 37 4.33 15.90 4.79
CA LYS A 37 5.25 15.98 5.94
C LYS A 37 5.03 14.83 6.91
N GLU A 38 3.83 14.29 6.92
CA GLU A 38 3.42 13.13 7.66
C GLU A 38 2.56 12.23 6.75
N PRO A 39 2.78 10.92 6.69
CA PRO A 39 3.66 10.11 7.54
C PRO A 39 5.10 9.94 7.07
N PHE A 40 5.53 10.51 5.94
CA PHE A 40 6.82 10.22 5.29
C PHE A 40 7.93 11.25 5.56
N GLY A 41 7.73 12.21 6.48
CA GLY A 41 8.71 13.24 6.79
C GLY A 41 8.69 14.45 5.85
N SER A 42 9.60 15.40 6.08
CA SER A 42 9.62 16.71 5.40
C SER A 42 10.28 16.73 4.03
N ASP A 43 10.92 15.65 3.62
CA ASP A 43 11.64 15.58 2.35
C ASP A 43 10.70 15.35 1.17
N THR A 44 10.87 16.18 0.17
CA THR A 44 9.95 16.38 -0.95
C THR A 44 9.98 15.28 -2.02
N HIS A 45 10.78 14.23 -1.84
CA HIS A 45 10.95 13.18 -2.85
C HIS A 45 10.73 11.80 -2.24
N ASN A 46 9.55 11.25 -2.52
CA ASN A 46 9.23 9.87 -2.20
C ASN A 46 9.51 8.98 -3.41
N ILE A 47 10.20 7.87 -3.18
CA ILE A 47 10.37 6.82 -4.19
C ILE A 47 9.53 5.63 -3.78
N PHE A 48 8.62 5.21 -4.66
CA PHE A 48 7.80 4.03 -4.46
C PHE A 48 8.43 2.82 -5.15
N LEU A 49 8.75 1.80 -4.37
CA LEU A 49 9.37 0.56 -4.83
C LEU A 49 8.34 -0.56 -4.79
N SER A 50 8.04 -1.13 -5.96
CA SER A 50 7.07 -2.21 -6.09
C SER A 50 7.75 -3.49 -6.54
N PRO A 51 7.78 -4.54 -5.70
CA PRO A 51 8.40 -5.82 -6.05
C PRO A 51 7.73 -6.49 -7.25
N ILE A 52 6.42 -6.28 -7.45
CA ILE A 52 5.69 -6.80 -8.61
C ILE A 52 6.27 -6.24 -9.92
N HIS A 53 6.64 -4.96 -9.93
CA HIS A 53 7.22 -4.32 -11.12
C HIS A 53 8.68 -4.71 -11.31
N MET A 54 9.41 -4.96 -10.25
CA MET A 54 10.82 -5.35 -10.31
C MET A 54 11.00 -6.83 -10.62
N PHE A 55 10.24 -7.70 -9.96
CA PHE A 55 10.46 -9.14 -9.97
C PHE A 55 9.29 -9.96 -10.55
N GLY A 56 8.11 -9.34 -10.79
CA GLY A 56 6.91 -10.07 -11.19
C GLY A 56 7.05 -10.87 -12.50
N HIS A 57 7.94 -10.45 -13.40
CA HIS A 57 8.25 -11.18 -14.64
C HIS A 57 9.04 -12.48 -14.38
N LEU A 58 9.58 -12.66 -13.18
CA LEU A 58 10.31 -13.85 -12.74
C LEU A 58 9.46 -14.78 -11.88
N TYR A 59 8.21 -14.42 -11.55
CA TYR A 59 7.35 -15.11 -10.59
C TYR A 59 7.26 -16.63 -10.80
N ASN A 60 7.16 -17.08 -12.05
CA ASN A 60 7.10 -18.52 -12.40
C ASN A 60 8.47 -19.11 -12.80
N LYS A 61 9.56 -18.35 -12.62
CA LYS A 61 10.91 -18.75 -13.04
C LYS A 61 11.85 -19.04 -11.88
N VAL A 62 11.48 -18.63 -10.69
CA VAL A 62 12.21 -18.86 -9.43
C VAL A 62 11.29 -19.55 -8.43
N ASP A 63 11.86 -20.27 -7.49
CA ASP A 63 11.09 -20.81 -6.36
C ASP A 63 10.55 -19.68 -5.48
N TYR A 64 9.50 -20.00 -4.71
CA TYR A 64 8.80 -19.03 -3.90
C TYR A 64 9.69 -18.38 -2.83
N ASP A 65 10.54 -19.18 -2.18
CA ASP A 65 11.40 -18.72 -1.09
C ASP A 65 12.47 -17.75 -1.61
N THR A 66 13.06 -18.03 -2.78
CA THR A 66 13.97 -17.11 -3.45
C THR A 66 13.27 -15.81 -3.80
N GLY A 67 12.06 -15.87 -4.37
CA GLY A 67 11.30 -14.68 -4.73
C GLY A 67 10.93 -13.82 -3.52
N ILE A 68 10.50 -14.43 -2.40
CA ILE A 68 10.17 -13.69 -1.19
C ILE A 68 11.40 -13.10 -0.52
N ASN A 69 12.55 -13.77 -0.54
CA ASN A 69 13.80 -13.24 -0.02
C ASN A 69 14.20 -11.97 -0.76
N TRP A 70 14.10 -11.92 -2.09
CA TRP A 70 14.35 -10.70 -2.86
C TRP A 70 13.40 -9.54 -2.47
N CYS A 71 12.13 -9.87 -2.20
CA CYS A 71 11.16 -8.88 -1.72
C CYS A 71 11.56 -8.32 -0.34
N VAL A 72 11.99 -9.18 0.57
CA VAL A 72 12.46 -8.80 1.91
C VAL A 72 13.75 -8.00 1.84
N ASP A 73 14.70 -8.40 1.00
CA ASP A 73 15.95 -7.63 0.78
C ASP A 73 15.66 -6.22 0.25
N LEU A 74 14.72 -6.10 -0.70
CA LEU A 74 14.27 -4.79 -1.18
C LEU A 74 13.64 -3.96 -0.07
N LEU A 75 12.77 -4.58 0.75
CA LEU A 75 12.08 -3.94 1.87
C LEU A 75 13.06 -3.49 2.94
N SER A 76 14.14 -4.23 3.19
CA SER A 76 15.14 -3.91 4.22
C SER A 76 15.79 -2.54 4.02
N GLY A 77 15.85 -2.07 2.77
CA GLY A 77 16.38 -0.75 2.40
C GLY A 77 15.34 0.37 2.36
N CYS A 78 14.11 0.13 2.85
CA CYS A 78 13.01 1.08 2.80
C CYS A 78 12.72 1.71 4.16
N ASP A 79 12.24 2.95 4.14
CA ASP A 79 11.85 3.70 5.34
C ASP A 79 10.42 3.37 5.79
N ALA A 80 9.58 2.95 4.85
CA ALA A 80 8.19 2.60 5.10
C ALA A 80 7.68 1.52 4.15
N ILE A 81 6.60 0.84 4.56
CA ILE A 81 5.84 -0.09 3.74
C ILE A 81 4.38 0.36 3.65
N VAL A 82 3.83 0.41 2.43
CA VAL A 82 2.40 0.62 2.19
C VAL A 82 1.74 -0.72 1.91
N MET A 83 0.81 -1.12 2.79
CA MET A 83 0.00 -2.32 2.65
C MET A 83 -1.22 -2.02 1.79
N CYS A 84 -1.34 -2.66 0.63
CA CYS A 84 -2.48 -2.51 -0.28
C CYS A 84 -3.61 -3.46 0.09
N ASN A 85 -4.85 -3.11 -0.27
CA ASN A 85 -6.03 -3.92 0.06
C ASN A 85 -5.89 -5.37 -0.44
N GLY A 86 -6.35 -6.31 0.37
CA GLY A 86 -6.27 -7.74 0.09
C GLY A 86 -4.98 -8.40 0.59
N TRP A 87 -4.09 -7.65 1.23
CA TRP A 87 -2.84 -8.16 1.81
C TRP A 87 -3.08 -9.31 2.79
N GLU A 88 -4.21 -9.31 3.51
CA GLU A 88 -4.57 -10.30 4.53
C GLU A 88 -4.65 -11.74 3.97
N ASN A 89 -4.93 -11.88 2.68
CA ASN A 89 -5.01 -13.17 1.99
C ASN A 89 -3.71 -13.53 1.24
N SER A 90 -2.70 -12.68 1.27
CA SER A 90 -1.44 -12.90 0.57
C SER A 90 -0.37 -13.35 1.56
N ILE A 91 0.15 -14.56 1.39
CA ILE A 91 1.26 -15.09 2.20
C ILE A 91 2.46 -14.14 2.10
N GLY A 92 2.83 -13.70 0.89
CA GLY A 92 3.95 -12.79 0.67
C GLY A 92 3.77 -11.47 1.41
N CYS A 93 2.61 -10.82 1.28
CA CYS A 93 2.33 -9.56 1.99
C CYS A 93 2.37 -9.73 3.52
N ASN A 94 1.92 -10.88 4.05
CA ASN A 94 2.00 -11.15 5.49
C ASN A 94 3.45 -11.34 5.96
N LEU A 95 4.31 -12.00 5.18
CA LEU A 95 5.73 -12.11 5.47
C LEU A 95 6.44 -10.76 5.43
N GLU A 96 6.15 -9.93 4.42
CA GLU A 96 6.65 -8.55 4.30
C GLU A 96 6.21 -7.70 5.49
N LEU A 97 4.94 -7.81 5.92
CA LEU A 97 4.41 -7.10 7.09
C LEU A 97 5.10 -7.55 8.39
N ALA A 98 5.31 -8.85 8.58
CA ALA A 98 6.00 -9.39 9.75
C ALA A 98 7.42 -8.83 9.81
N TYR A 99 8.16 -8.92 8.68
CA TYR A 99 9.51 -8.36 8.58
C TYR A 99 9.55 -6.87 8.92
N ALA A 100 8.61 -6.08 8.35
CA ALA A 100 8.56 -4.64 8.60
C ALA A 100 8.37 -4.31 10.08
N LYS A 101 7.50 -5.06 10.77
CA LYS A 101 7.25 -4.90 12.22
C LYS A 101 8.49 -5.25 13.05
N ASP A 102 9.14 -6.36 12.74
CA ASP A 102 10.31 -6.84 13.47
C ASP A 102 11.52 -5.90 13.31
N HIS A 103 11.59 -5.16 12.19
CA HIS A 103 12.69 -4.23 11.89
C HIS A 103 12.30 -2.75 12.07
N ASN A 104 11.15 -2.47 12.72
CA ASN A 104 10.66 -1.10 12.96
C ASN A 104 10.50 -0.25 11.68
N ILE A 105 10.25 -0.88 10.52
CA ILE A 105 9.90 -0.19 9.29
C ILE A 105 8.46 0.31 9.44
N LYS A 106 8.21 1.59 9.13
CA LYS A 106 6.90 2.21 9.29
C LYS A 106 5.84 1.54 8.43
N VAL A 107 4.80 1.00 9.03
CA VAL A 107 3.67 0.37 8.32
C VAL A 107 2.54 1.37 8.14
N ILE A 108 2.02 1.48 6.91
CA ILE A 108 0.93 2.37 6.53
C ILE A 108 -0.05 1.59 5.65
N HIS A 109 -1.34 1.70 5.92
CA HIS A 109 -2.35 1.11 5.05
C HIS A 109 -2.79 2.08 3.97
N ILE A 110 -3.00 1.60 2.75
CA ILE A 110 -3.38 2.42 1.59
C ILE A 110 -4.64 3.27 1.84
N ASN A 111 -5.58 2.77 2.65
CA ASN A 111 -6.80 3.49 2.98
C ASN A 111 -6.53 4.67 3.93
N GLU A 112 -5.52 4.60 4.77
CA GLU A 112 -5.08 5.73 5.61
C GLU A 112 -4.54 6.87 4.74
N LEU A 113 -3.75 6.55 3.73
CA LEU A 113 -3.25 7.55 2.77
C LEU A 113 -4.39 8.22 1.99
N LYS A 114 -5.39 7.43 1.55
CA LYS A 114 -6.56 7.96 0.84
C LYS A 114 -7.38 8.89 1.72
N ALA A 115 -7.59 8.53 2.98
CA ALA A 115 -8.30 9.39 3.95
C ALA A 115 -7.51 10.67 4.24
N ALA A 116 -6.21 10.57 4.47
CA ALA A 116 -5.33 11.73 4.72
C ALA A 116 -5.33 12.71 3.54
N LYS A 117 -5.29 12.20 2.30
CA LYS A 117 -5.42 13.03 1.09
C LYS A 117 -6.76 13.77 1.06
N SER A 118 -7.85 13.07 1.36
CA SER A 118 -9.20 13.68 1.37
C SER A 118 -9.31 14.80 2.41
N ILE A 119 -8.77 14.57 3.62
CA ILE A 119 -8.73 15.60 4.68
C ILE A 119 -7.97 16.83 4.17
N ARG A 120 -6.81 16.63 3.58
CA ARG A 120 -5.99 17.74 3.09
C ARG A 120 -6.72 18.55 2.03
N LEU A 121 -7.28 17.88 1.01
CA LEU A 121 -8.02 18.56 -0.07
C LEU A 121 -9.20 19.37 0.48
N ALA A 122 -9.91 18.85 1.49
CA ALA A 122 -11.01 19.56 2.13
C ALA A 122 -10.53 20.81 2.87
N VAL A 123 -9.42 20.71 3.60
CA VAL A 123 -8.81 21.86 4.30
C VAL A 123 -8.29 22.89 3.31
N ASP A 124 -7.62 22.48 2.24
CA ASP A 124 -7.11 23.36 1.20
C ASP A 124 -8.24 24.09 0.45
N ALA A 125 -9.44 23.45 0.39
CA ALA A 125 -10.68 24.05 -0.13
C ALA A 125 -11.42 24.95 0.87
N GLY A 126 -10.83 25.20 2.06
CA GLY A 126 -11.38 26.10 3.07
C GLY A 126 -12.30 25.47 4.10
N MET A 127 -12.40 24.12 4.14
CA MET A 127 -13.16 23.44 5.19
C MET A 127 -12.44 23.57 6.54
N ASP A 128 -13.22 23.71 7.63
CA ASP A 128 -12.69 23.65 8.99
C ASP A 128 -11.94 22.32 9.23
N LYS A 129 -10.78 22.41 9.89
CA LYS A 129 -9.90 21.24 10.11
C LYS A 129 -10.56 20.12 10.91
N ALA A 130 -11.39 20.46 11.91
CA ALA A 130 -12.07 19.45 12.71
C ALA A 130 -13.16 18.74 11.89
N ILE A 131 -13.89 19.49 11.08
CA ILE A 131 -14.91 18.93 10.18
C ILE A 131 -14.23 18.05 9.10
N ALA A 132 -13.14 18.52 8.50
CA ALA A 132 -12.36 17.74 7.52
C ALA A 132 -11.82 16.43 8.14
N ALA A 133 -11.33 16.47 9.39
CA ALA A 133 -10.84 15.30 10.10
C ALA A 133 -11.95 14.28 10.37
N LEU A 134 -13.14 14.73 10.79
CA LEU A 134 -14.31 13.86 10.99
C LEU A 134 -14.75 13.20 9.67
N ALA A 135 -14.81 13.95 8.58
CA ALA A 135 -15.14 13.42 7.24
C ALA A 135 -14.09 12.40 6.77
N GLY A 136 -12.81 12.67 6.98
CA GLY A 136 -11.72 11.75 6.67
C GLY A 136 -11.77 10.46 7.49
N PHE A 137 -12.11 10.54 8.77
CA PHE A 137 -12.31 9.36 9.62
C PHE A 137 -13.49 8.51 9.14
N ALA A 138 -14.63 9.12 8.81
CA ALA A 138 -15.76 8.41 8.23
C ALA A 138 -15.41 7.74 6.89
N MET A 139 -14.65 8.43 6.05
CA MET A 139 -14.13 7.86 4.79
C MET A 139 -13.23 6.66 5.04
N LEU A 140 -12.30 6.74 6.00
CA LEU A 140 -11.41 5.62 6.35
C LEU A 140 -12.22 4.40 6.79
N GLN A 141 -13.23 4.58 7.65
CA GLN A 141 -14.11 3.49 8.08
C GLN A 141 -14.85 2.87 6.89
N ALA A 142 -15.39 3.68 5.98
CA ALA A 142 -16.07 3.20 4.78
C ALA A 142 -15.13 2.41 3.85
N LEU A 143 -13.90 2.90 3.63
CA LEU A 143 -12.89 2.22 2.83
C LEU A 143 -12.48 0.87 3.45
N ASN A 144 -12.29 0.82 4.75
CA ASN A 144 -11.93 -0.41 5.45
C ASN A 144 -13.08 -1.43 5.44
N LYS A 145 -14.34 -0.97 5.61
CA LYS A 145 -15.53 -1.82 5.48
C LYS A 145 -15.61 -2.43 4.09
N LYS A 146 -15.50 -1.60 3.05
CA LYS A 146 -15.52 -2.06 1.65
C LYS A 146 -14.41 -3.07 1.36
N ALA A 147 -13.18 -2.80 1.83
CA ALA A 147 -12.07 -3.73 1.64
C ALA A 147 -12.34 -5.10 2.27
N LYS A 148 -12.94 -5.15 3.46
CA LYS A 148 -13.34 -6.40 4.12
C LYS A 148 -14.44 -7.15 3.36
N GLU A 149 -15.44 -6.42 2.84
CA GLU A 149 -16.51 -7.02 2.04
C GLU A 149 -15.97 -7.62 0.74
N ASP A 150 -15.09 -6.90 0.05
CA ASP A 150 -14.46 -7.38 -1.18
C ASP A 150 -13.60 -8.64 -0.91
N LEU A 151 -12.86 -8.66 0.21
CA LEU A 151 -12.09 -9.81 0.66
C LEU A 151 -12.98 -11.04 0.92
N GLN A 152 -14.13 -10.84 1.59
CA GLN A 152 -15.09 -11.93 1.86
C GLN A 152 -15.68 -12.48 0.56
N ARG A 153 -16.01 -11.60 -0.40
CA ARG A 153 -16.52 -12.02 -1.72
C ARG A 153 -15.49 -12.83 -2.50
N GLU A 154 -14.20 -12.46 -2.42
CA GLU A 154 -13.12 -13.21 -3.08
C GLU A 154 -12.93 -14.59 -2.45
N ARG A 155 -12.97 -14.69 -1.11
CA ARG A 155 -12.93 -15.99 -0.40
C ARG A 155 -14.10 -16.91 -0.77
N ALA A 156 -15.31 -16.36 -0.86
CA ALA A 156 -16.50 -17.12 -1.24
C ALA A 156 -16.40 -17.68 -2.67
N LYS A 157 -15.73 -17.01 -3.58
CA LYS A 157 -15.53 -17.46 -4.97
C LYS A 157 -14.42 -18.51 -5.09
N SER A 158 -13.49 -18.59 -4.17
CA SER A 158 -12.39 -19.56 -4.20
C SER A 158 -12.75 -20.93 -3.59
N VAL A 159 -13.92 -21.04 -2.95
CA VAL A 159 -14.43 -22.28 -2.32
C VAL A 159 -15.39 -23.03 -3.25
N ASN A 160 -15.85 -22.42 -4.34
CA ASN A 160 -16.67 -23.03 -5.37
C ASN A 160 -15.87 -23.35 -6.62
#